data_5431f77b49b8657b7df24a16067315bd
#
_entry.id   5431f77b49b8657b7df24a16067315bd
#
_cell.length_a   1.000
_cell.length_b   1.000
_cell.length_c   1.000
_cell.angle_alpha   90.00
_cell.angle_beta   90.00
_cell.angle_gamma   90.00
#
_symmetry.space_group_name_H-M   'P 1'
#
loop_
_entity.id
_entity.type
_entity.pdbx_description
1 polymer ?
#
loop_
_entity_poly.entity_id
_entity_poly.type
_entity_poly.pdbx_seq_one_letter_code
_entity_poly.pdbx_strand_id
1 'polypeptide(L)'
;MLFRSSRLGLSYLPQEASIFRKLTVQENIRAVLELQLDAEGRPFKTAVINELLDKLLQDLSIDKLRDSPAPALSGGERRRVEIARALATQPRFILLDEPFAGVDPIAVIEIQRIIRFLKSRGIGVLITDHNVRETLGICDRAYIISEGRVLAEGTPAEIVANADVRKVYLGEHFRM
;
A
#
# COMPACT_ATOMS: atom_id res chain seq x y z
N MET A 1 -13.82 -13.51 -5.43
CA MET A 1 -12.66 -13.97 -4.66
C MET A 1 -12.16 -12.92 -3.65
N LEU A 2 -11.96 -11.67 -4.05
CA LEU A 2 -11.49 -10.55 -3.20
C LEU A 2 -12.30 -10.31 -1.91
N PHE A 3 -13.62 -10.47 -1.94
CA PHE A 3 -14.50 -10.26 -0.78
C PHE A 3 -14.25 -11.23 0.39
N ARG A 4 -13.89 -12.48 0.11
CA ARG A 4 -13.52 -13.44 1.17
C ARG A 4 -12.15 -13.14 1.76
N SER A 5 -11.20 -12.71 0.93
CA SER A 5 -9.84 -12.36 1.36
C SER A 5 -9.84 -11.14 2.28
N SER A 6 -10.67 -10.13 1.99
CA SER A 6 -10.81 -8.94 2.85
C SER A 6 -11.27 -9.31 4.26
N ARG A 7 -12.24 -10.23 4.41
CA ARG A 7 -12.69 -10.71 5.72
C ARG A 7 -11.63 -11.49 6.50
N LEU A 8 -10.60 -12.00 5.83
CA LEU A 8 -9.45 -12.68 6.43
C LEU A 8 -8.32 -11.71 6.78
N GLY A 9 -8.53 -10.40 6.60
CA GLY A 9 -7.56 -9.36 6.89
C GLY A 9 -6.55 -9.12 5.76
N LEU A 10 -6.88 -9.49 4.51
CA LEU A 10 -6.07 -9.18 3.35
C LEU A 10 -6.67 -8.00 2.58
N SER A 11 -5.94 -6.90 2.46
CA SER A 11 -6.28 -5.78 1.60
C SER A 11 -5.44 -5.78 0.32
N TYR A 12 -6.01 -5.24 -0.75
CA TYR A 12 -5.35 -5.09 -2.05
C TYR A 12 -5.42 -3.65 -2.52
N LEU A 13 -4.29 -3.10 -2.89
CA LEU A 13 -4.17 -1.77 -3.45
C LEU A 13 -3.65 -1.88 -4.89
N PRO A 14 -4.51 -1.73 -5.90
CA PRO A 14 -4.15 -1.87 -7.30
C PRO A 14 -3.21 -0.75 -7.77
N GLN A 15 -2.56 -0.98 -8.90
CA GLN A 15 -1.78 0.04 -9.62
C GLN A 15 -2.66 1.22 -10.05
N GLU A 16 -3.83 0.93 -10.60
CA GLU A 16 -4.78 1.96 -11.03
C GLU A 16 -5.47 2.64 -9.86
N ALA A 17 -5.77 3.93 -10.04
CA ALA A 17 -6.47 4.71 -9.03
C ALA A 17 -7.85 4.12 -8.69
N SER A 18 -8.03 3.75 -7.43
CA SER A 18 -9.23 3.11 -6.89
C SER A 18 -10.14 4.05 -6.09
N ILE A 19 -9.81 5.35 -6.04
CA ILE A 19 -10.55 6.36 -5.28
C ILE A 19 -11.96 6.58 -5.82
N PHE A 20 -12.93 6.77 -4.95
CA PHE A 20 -14.29 7.16 -5.33
C PHE A 20 -14.32 8.64 -5.74
N ARG A 21 -14.29 8.91 -7.05
CA ARG A 21 -14.09 10.25 -7.63
C ARG A 21 -15.16 11.29 -7.25
N LYS A 22 -16.38 10.85 -6.92
CA LYS A 22 -17.49 11.74 -6.55
C LYS A 22 -17.54 12.07 -5.06
N LEU A 23 -16.66 11.49 -4.26
CA LEU A 23 -16.63 11.65 -2.81
C LEU A 23 -15.45 12.53 -2.39
N THR A 24 -15.59 13.19 -1.24
CA THR A 24 -14.50 13.85 -0.54
C THR A 24 -13.54 12.83 0.07
N VAL A 25 -12.40 13.28 0.61
CA VAL A 25 -11.43 12.43 1.30
C VAL A 25 -12.08 11.68 2.46
N GLN A 26 -12.78 12.40 3.37
CA GLN A 26 -13.43 11.76 4.50
C GLN A 26 -14.54 10.79 4.09
N GLU A 27 -15.32 11.11 3.07
CA GLU A 27 -16.38 10.22 2.58
C GLU A 27 -15.81 8.95 1.95
N ASN A 28 -14.67 9.02 1.27
CA ASN A 28 -13.96 7.87 0.75
C ASN A 28 -13.57 6.87 1.83
N ILE A 29 -13.07 7.36 2.97
CA ILE A 29 -12.64 6.53 4.10
C ILE A 29 -13.86 6.05 4.88
N ARG A 30 -14.81 6.93 5.16
CA ARG A 30 -16.05 6.64 5.88
C ARG A 30 -16.85 5.54 5.23
N ALA A 31 -16.99 5.56 3.89
CA ALA A 31 -17.72 4.55 3.13
C ALA A 31 -17.19 3.11 3.38
N VAL A 32 -15.89 2.97 3.67
CA VAL A 32 -15.31 1.67 4.03
C VAL A 32 -15.52 1.35 5.50
N LEU A 33 -15.37 2.34 6.40
CA LEU A 33 -15.58 2.15 7.85
C LEU A 33 -17.01 1.73 8.18
N GLU A 34 -18.00 2.27 7.47
CA GLU A 34 -19.42 1.95 7.65
C GLU A 34 -19.77 0.49 7.29
N LEU A 35 -18.94 -0.16 6.49
CA LEU A 35 -19.08 -1.57 6.14
C LEU A 35 -18.38 -2.53 7.11
N GLN A 36 -17.62 -1.99 8.09
CA GLN A 36 -16.92 -2.81 9.06
C GLN A 36 -17.83 -3.25 10.19
N LEU A 37 -17.50 -4.39 10.76
CA LEU A 37 -18.22 -4.98 11.90
C LEU A 37 -17.30 -5.06 13.11
N ASP A 38 -17.91 -4.91 14.31
CA ASP A 38 -17.21 -5.14 15.57
C ASP A 38 -16.97 -6.64 15.84
N ALA A 39 -16.34 -6.96 16.96
CA ALA A 39 -16.06 -8.34 17.35
C ALA A 39 -17.32 -9.21 17.52
N GLU A 40 -18.45 -8.58 17.79
CA GLU A 40 -19.76 -9.22 17.91
C GLU A 40 -20.53 -9.30 16.59
N GLY A 41 -19.93 -8.85 15.49
CA GLY A 41 -20.53 -8.88 14.15
C GLY A 41 -21.56 -7.77 13.90
N ARG A 42 -21.56 -6.71 14.69
CA ARG A 42 -22.46 -5.55 14.55
C ARG A 42 -21.77 -4.40 13.80
N PRO A 43 -22.48 -3.58 13.03
CA PRO A 43 -21.92 -2.37 12.43
C PRO A 43 -21.29 -1.44 13.49
N PHE A 44 -20.19 -0.80 13.13
CA PHE A 44 -19.56 0.21 14.00
C PHE A 44 -20.54 1.35 14.31
N LYS A 45 -20.53 1.81 15.57
CA LYS A 45 -21.27 3.02 15.98
C LYS A 45 -20.62 4.27 15.36
N THR A 46 -21.42 5.28 15.07
CA THR A 46 -20.95 6.55 14.47
C THR A 46 -19.76 7.18 15.23
N ALA A 47 -19.75 7.10 16.56
CA ALA A 47 -18.65 7.62 17.37
C ALA A 47 -17.33 6.89 17.08
N VAL A 48 -17.35 5.56 16.94
CA VAL A 48 -16.18 4.74 16.60
C VAL A 48 -15.70 5.04 15.17
N ILE A 49 -16.66 5.19 14.23
CA ILE A 49 -16.32 5.56 12.84
C ILE A 49 -15.62 6.91 12.81
N ASN A 50 -16.10 7.90 13.55
CA ASN A 50 -15.48 9.23 13.59
C ASN A 50 -14.07 9.19 14.20
N GLU A 51 -13.87 8.47 15.29
CA GLU A 51 -12.56 8.29 15.92
C GLU A 51 -11.56 7.62 14.97
N LEU A 52 -11.94 6.51 14.32
CA LEU A 52 -11.11 5.81 13.37
C LEU A 52 -10.81 6.66 12.13
N LEU A 53 -11.80 7.42 11.64
CA LEU A 53 -11.62 8.35 10.53
C LEU A 53 -10.58 9.42 10.87
N ASP A 54 -10.73 10.08 12.02
CA ASP A 54 -9.79 11.12 12.46
C ASP A 54 -8.37 10.58 12.60
N LYS A 55 -8.24 9.39 13.19
CA LYS A 55 -6.96 8.71 13.31
C LYS A 55 -6.32 8.40 11.96
N LEU A 56 -7.06 7.86 11.01
CA LEU A 56 -6.55 7.54 9.67
C LEU A 56 -6.12 8.80 8.91
N LEU A 57 -6.88 9.89 9.03
CA LEU A 57 -6.54 11.17 8.42
C LEU A 57 -5.22 11.73 8.97
N GLN A 58 -5.03 11.67 10.29
CA GLN A 58 -3.79 12.10 10.95
C GLN A 58 -2.61 11.20 10.63
N ASP A 59 -2.77 9.89 10.75
CA ASP A 59 -1.74 8.88 10.50
C ASP A 59 -1.12 9.01 9.10
N LEU A 60 -1.92 9.42 8.10
CA LEU A 60 -1.48 9.59 6.73
C LEU A 60 -1.27 11.06 6.32
N SER A 61 -1.34 11.99 7.28
CA SER A 61 -1.14 13.42 7.06
C SER A 61 -2.03 14.00 5.94
N ILE A 62 -3.32 13.62 5.95
CA ILE A 62 -4.36 14.09 5.02
C ILE A 62 -5.54 14.75 5.75
N ASP A 63 -5.36 15.10 7.02
CA ASP A 63 -6.36 15.77 7.85
C ASP A 63 -6.82 17.10 7.27
N LYS A 64 -5.89 17.89 6.72
CA LYS A 64 -6.17 19.17 6.05
C LYS A 64 -6.96 19.03 4.74
N LEU A 65 -6.99 17.84 4.18
CA LEU A 65 -7.68 17.53 2.93
C LEU A 65 -9.05 16.89 3.17
N ARG A 66 -9.50 16.82 4.41
CA ARG A 66 -10.74 16.11 4.84
C ARG A 66 -11.91 16.36 3.87
N ASP A 67 -12.20 17.61 3.56
CA ASP A 67 -13.34 18.03 2.75
C ASP A 67 -12.99 18.24 1.26
N SER A 68 -11.74 17.98 0.88
CA SER A 68 -11.31 18.09 -0.51
C SER A 68 -11.97 17.03 -1.38
N PRO A 69 -12.52 17.40 -2.53
CA PRO A 69 -13.05 16.44 -3.49
C PRO A 69 -11.91 15.61 -4.11
N ALA A 70 -12.14 14.32 -4.30
CA ALA A 70 -11.12 13.41 -4.82
C ALA A 70 -10.42 13.84 -6.12
N PRO A 71 -11.08 14.49 -7.09
CA PRO A 71 -10.43 14.97 -8.30
C PRO A 71 -9.43 16.11 -8.09
N ALA A 72 -9.49 16.83 -6.96
CA ALA A 72 -8.59 17.95 -6.65
C ALA A 72 -7.25 17.48 -6.04
N LEU A 73 -7.13 16.19 -5.73
CA LEU A 73 -5.94 15.64 -5.07
C LEU A 73 -4.80 15.42 -6.07
N SER A 74 -3.59 15.75 -5.65
CA SER A 74 -2.36 15.30 -6.32
C SER A 74 -2.25 13.76 -6.31
N GLY A 75 -1.35 13.21 -7.12
CA GLY A 75 -1.11 11.74 -7.17
C GLY A 75 -0.74 11.16 -5.81
N GLY A 76 0.19 11.81 -5.08
CA GLY A 76 0.62 11.37 -3.75
C GLY A 76 -0.49 11.49 -2.69
N GLU A 77 -1.27 12.56 -2.69
CA GLU A 77 -2.42 12.73 -1.79
C GLU A 77 -3.49 11.67 -2.05
N ARG A 78 -3.80 11.42 -3.32
CA ARG A 78 -4.74 10.37 -3.73
C ARG A 78 -4.28 9.00 -3.23
N ARG A 79 -2.98 8.69 -3.39
CA ARG A 79 -2.42 7.40 -2.93
C ARG A 79 -2.54 7.25 -1.41
N ARG A 80 -2.33 8.31 -0.64
CA ARG A 80 -2.54 8.30 0.82
C ARG A 80 -4.00 8.03 1.20
N VAL A 81 -4.97 8.60 0.48
CA VAL A 81 -6.40 8.32 0.70
C VAL A 81 -6.75 6.87 0.39
N GLU A 82 -6.22 6.31 -0.69
CA GLU A 82 -6.42 4.90 -1.06
C GLU A 82 -5.86 3.96 0.01
N ILE A 83 -4.70 4.27 0.57
CA ILE A 83 -4.10 3.53 1.67
C ILE A 83 -4.93 3.69 2.95
N ALA A 84 -5.45 4.89 3.25
CA ALA A 84 -6.37 5.10 4.38
C ALA A 84 -7.61 4.20 4.25
N ARG A 85 -8.17 4.07 3.05
CA ARG A 85 -9.28 3.16 2.78
C ARG A 85 -8.91 1.69 2.99
N ALA A 86 -7.71 1.29 2.55
CA ALA A 86 -7.21 -0.06 2.80
C ALA A 86 -7.06 -0.32 4.31
N LEU A 87 -6.51 0.64 5.06
CA LEU A 87 -6.35 0.55 6.52
C LEU A 87 -7.67 0.57 7.28
N ALA A 88 -8.71 1.20 6.73
CA ALA A 88 -10.05 1.20 7.31
C ALA A 88 -10.64 -0.22 7.46
N THR A 89 -10.17 -1.19 6.68
CA THR A 89 -10.53 -2.61 6.82
C THR A 89 -9.78 -3.34 7.93
N GLN A 90 -8.88 -2.66 8.67
CA GLN A 90 -8.01 -3.21 9.71
C GLN A 90 -7.24 -4.46 9.22
N PRO A 91 -6.49 -4.37 8.12
CA PRO A 91 -5.87 -5.53 7.51
C PRO A 91 -4.69 -6.04 8.34
N ARG A 92 -4.49 -7.36 8.29
CA ARG A 92 -3.26 -8.01 8.77
C ARG A 92 -2.16 -8.04 7.70
N PHE A 93 -2.58 -7.93 6.44
CA PHE A 93 -1.70 -8.00 5.28
C PHE A 93 -2.21 -7.11 4.13
N ILE A 94 -1.31 -6.40 3.45
CA ILE A 94 -1.62 -5.55 2.30
C ILE A 94 -0.78 -5.97 1.10
N LEU A 95 -1.44 -6.14 -0.06
CA LEU A 95 -0.79 -6.27 -1.36
C LEU A 95 -0.75 -4.91 -2.02
N LEU A 96 0.44 -4.49 -2.44
CA LEU A 96 0.69 -3.27 -3.21
C LEU A 96 1.15 -3.67 -4.61
N ASP A 97 0.32 -3.36 -5.59
CA ASP A 97 0.61 -3.68 -6.98
C ASP A 97 1.23 -2.46 -7.68
N GLU A 98 2.46 -2.62 -8.12
CA GLU A 98 3.31 -1.61 -8.77
C GLU A 98 3.25 -0.21 -8.10
N PRO A 99 3.50 -0.09 -6.79
CA PRO A 99 3.34 1.18 -6.08
C PRO A 99 4.29 2.28 -6.55
N PHE A 100 5.39 1.95 -7.23
CA PHE A 100 6.38 2.90 -7.74
C PHE A 100 6.24 3.19 -9.24
N ALA A 101 5.27 2.56 -9.93
CA ALA A 101 5.11 2.75 -11.36
C ALA A 101 4.64 4.18 -11.71
N GLY A 102 5.39 4.86 -12.56
CA GLY A 102 5.01 6.17 -13.09
C GLY A 102 4.93 7.31 -12.06
N VAL A 103 5.58 7.16 -10.90
CA VAL A 103 5.62 8.20 -9.87
C VAL A 103 6.95 8.96 -9.88
N ASP A 104 6.92 10.22 -9.48
CA ASP A 104 8.12 11.05 -9.35
C ASP A 104 8.95 10.65 -8.10
N PRO A 105 10.24 11.05 -8.02
CA PRO A 105 11.13 10.68 -6.91
C PRO A 105 10.63 11.12 -5.53
N ILE A 106 9.89 12.23 -5.43
CA ILE A 106 9.35 12.72 -4.16
C ILE A 106 8.23 11.80 -3.70
N ALA A 107 7.34 11.40 -4.63
CA ALA A 107 6.26 10.46 -4.35
C ALA A 107 6.80 9.07 -3.98
N VAL A 108 7.92 8.61 -4.56
CA VAL A 108 8.60 7.37 -4.15
C VAL A 108 8.98 7.41 -2.67
N ILE A 109 9.61 8.51 -2.21
CA ILE A 109 10.00 8.68 -0.80
C ILE A 109 8.77 8.63 0.12
N GLU A 110 7.67 9.26 -0.28
CA GLU A 110 6.42 9.24 0.48
C GLU A 110 5.83 7.83 0.58
N ILE A 111 5.78 7.08 -0.54
CA ILE A 111 5.30 5.70 -0.58
C ILE A 111 6.18 4.81 0.31
N GLN A 112 7.50 4.94 0.23
CA GLN A 112 8.43 4.20 1.10
C GLN A 112 8.20 4.53 2.58
N ARG A 113 7.92 5.78 2.93
CA ARG A 113 7.57 6.18 4.31
C ARG A 113 6.29 5.49 4.78
N ILE A 114 5.28 5.43 3.93
CA ILE A 114 4.02 4.74 4.24
C ILE A 114 4.25 3.24 4.43
N ILE A 115 5.06 2.60 3.59
CA ILE A 115 5.37 1.17 3.74
C ILE A 115 6.08 0.89 5.08
N ARG A 116 7.05 1.74 5.47
CA ARG A 116 7.69 1.63 6.79
C ARG A 116 6.69 1.82 7.94
N PHE A 117 5.75 2.75 7.78
CA PHE A 117 4.67 2.97 8.74
C PHE A 117 3.76 1.73 8.87
N LEU A 118 3.36 1.09 7.75
CA LEU A 118 2.59 -0.15 7.78
C LEU A 118 3.34 -1.27 8.52
N LYS A 119 4.63 -1.45 8.21
CA LYS A 119 5.49 -2.42 8.90
C LYS A 119 5.59 -2.16 10.41
N SER A 120 5.75 -0.89 10.83
CA SER A 120 5.83 -0.53 12.26
C SER A 120 4.55 -0.83 13.03
N ARG A 121 3.42 -0.95 12.32
CA ARG A 121 2.13 -1.38 12.87
C ARG A 121 1.91 -2.90 12.85
N GLY A 122 2.92 -3.66 12.47
CA GLY A 122 2.83 -5.12 12.38
C GLY A 122 1.99 -5.62 11.20
N ILE A 123 1.73 -4.77 10.20
CA ILE A 123 1.03 -5.15 8.98
C ILE A 123 2.04 -5.75 8.00
N GLY A 124 1.79 -6.97 7.54
CA GLY A 124 2.57 -7.59 6.47
C GLY A 124 2.33 -6.85 5.14
N VAL A 125 3.39 -6.61 4.37
CA VAL A 125 3.30 -5.94 3.07
C VAL A 125 3.95 -6.80 2.00
N LEU A 126 3.18 -7.13 0.96
CA LEU A 126 3.70 -7.73 -0.26
C LEU A 126 3.67 -6.67 -1.37
N ILE A 127 4.79 -6.50 -2.06
CA ILE A 127 4.94 -5.56 -3.15
C ILE A 127 5.27 -6.34 -4.41
N THR A 128 4.55 -6.08 -5.49
CA THR A 128 4.94 -6.44 -6.85
C THR A 128 5.39 -5.16 -7.55
N ASP A 129 6.61 -5.10 -8.06
CA ASP A 129 7.09 -3.92 -8.79
C ASP A 129 8.29 -4.30 -9.67
N HIS A 130 8.46 -3.59 -10.76
CA HIS A 130 9.61 -3.71 -11.65
C HIS A 130 10.72 -2.69 -11.29
N ASN A 131 10.47 -1.71 -10.43
CA ASN A 131 11.45 -0.77 -9.91
C ASN A 131 12.30 -1.41 -8.81
N VAL A 132 13.32 -2.15 -9.22
CA VAL A 132 14.13 -3.00 -8.33
C VAL A 132 14.77 -2.21 -7.20
N ARG A 133 15.38 -1.05 -7.52
CA ARG A 133 16.10 -0.23 -6.55
C ARG A 133 15.20 0.22 -5.42
N GLU A 134 14.03 0.76 -5.75
CA GLU A 134 13.06 1.29 -4.81
C GLU A 134 12.46 0.18 -3.94
N THR A 135 12.19 -0.98 -4.54
CA THR A 135 11.62 -2.14 -3.87
C THR A 135 12.64 -2.82 -2.96
N LEU A 136 13.85 -3.12 -3.44
CA LEU A 136 14.90 -3.72 -2.61
C LEU A 136 15.33 -2.80 -1.47
N GLY A 137 15.20 -1.48 -1.64
CA GLY A 137 15.53 -0.50 -0.60
C GLY A 137 14.62 -0.52 0.64
N ILE A 138 13.47 -1.21 0.58
CA ILE A 138 12.48 -1.23 1.67
C ILE A 138 11.98 -2.61 2.08
N CYS A 139 12.22 -3.65 1.30
CA CYS A 139 11.79 -5.00 1.61
C CYS A 139 12.79 -5.72 2.53
N ASP A 140 12.31 -6.69 3.30
CA ASP A 140 13.16 -7.55 4.12
C ASP A 140 13.59 -8.80 3.34
N ARG A 141 12.74 -9.23 2.39
CA ARG A 141 12.95 -10.39 1.54
C ARG A 141 12.36 -10.12 0.16
N ALA A 142 13.00 -10.62 -0.88
CA ALA A 142 12.53 -10.49 -2.25
C ALA A 142 12.54 -11.83 -2.99
N TYR A 143 11.67 -11.92 -3.98
CA TYR A 143 11.59 -13.02 -4.93
C TYR A 143 11.71 -12.44 -6.33
N ILE A 144 12.66 -12.93 -7.11
CA ILE A 144 12.79 -12.58 -8.52
C ILE A 144 12.11 -13.66 -9.33
N ILE A 145 11.09 -13.26 -10.10
CA ILE A 145 10.32 -14.15 -10.95
C ILE A 145 10.75 -13.93 -12.41
N SER A 146 11.12 -14.99 -13.09
CA SER A 146 11.44 -14.99 -14.52
C SER A 146 10.81 -16.20 -15.18
N GLU A 147 10.19 -16.01 -16.34
CA GLU A 147 9.55 -17.08 -17.14
C GLU A 147 8.57 -17.96 -16.31
N GLY A 148 7.82 -17.34 -15.40
CA GLY A 148 6.86 -18.03 -14.54
C GLY A 148 7.46 -18.88 -13.42
N ARG A 149 8.75 -18.73 -13.12
CA ARG A 149 9.47 -19.44 -12.07
C ARG A 149 10.20 -18.47 -11.15
N VAL A 150 10.41 -18.88 -9.89
CA VAL A 150 11.29 -18.15 -8.97
C VAL A 150 12.73 -18.39 -9.40
N LEU A 151 13.38 -17.34 -9.92
CA LEU A 151 14.80 -17.34 -10.31
C LEU A 151 15.71 -17.25 -9.08
N ALA A 152 15.34 -16.40 -8.10
CA ALA A 152 16.08 -16.22 -6.86
C ALA A 152 15.14 -15.73 -5.76
N GLU A 153 15.49 -16.05 -4.51
CA GLU A 153 14.86 -15.52 -3.32
C GLU A 153 15.91 -15.23 -2.25
N GLY A 154 15.65 -14.23 -1.40
CA GLY A 154 16.58 -13.88 -0.32
C GLY A 154 16.42 -12.45 0.17
N THR A 155 17.35 -12.02 0.99
CA THR A 155 17.49 -10.62 1.38
C THR A 155 17.89 -9.74 0.19
N PRO A 156 17.66 -8.42 0.24
CA PRO A 156 18.12 -7.52 -0.83
C PRO A 156 19.60 -7.70 -1.20
N ALA A 157 20.47 -7.89 -0.20
CA ALA A 157 21.89 -8.08 -0.42
C ALA A 157 22.20 -9.38 -1.21
N GLU A 158 21.52 -10.49 -0.85
CA GLU A 158 21.65 -11.78 -1.55
C GLU A 158 21.14 -11.69 -2.98
N ILE A 159 20.01 -11.00 -3.21
CA ILE A 159 19.45 -10.77 -4.55
C ILE A 159 20.44 -9.99 -5.43
N VAL A 160 21.01 -8.89 -4.93
CA VAL A 160 21.98 -8.07 -5.68
C VAL A 160 23.28 -8.81 -5.95
N ALA A 161 23.71 -9.70 -5.05
CA ALA A 161 24.91 -10.51 -5.22
C ALA A 161 24.72 -11.71 -6.17
N ASN A 162 23.48 -12.11 -6.46
CA ASN A 162 23.18 -13.28 -7.28
C ASN A 162 23.57 -13.05 -8.75
N ALA A 163 24.43 -13.91 -9.29
CA ALA A 163 24.97 -13.79 -10.64
C ALA A 163 23.89 -13.93 -11.73
N ASP A 164 22.93 -14.84 -11.55
CA ASP A 164 21.85 -15.06 -12.52
C ASP A 164 20.88 -13.86 -12.54
N VAL A 165 20.56 -13.31 -11.38
CA VAL A 165 19.74 -12.09 -11.26
C VAL A 165 20.44 -10.90 -11.95
N ARG A 166 21.74 -10.73 -11.74
CA ARG A 166 22.51 -9.67 -12.41
C ARG A 166 22.50 -9.83 -13.92
N LYS A 167 22.71 -11.04 -14.41
CA LYS A 167 22.76 -11.34 -15.85
C LYS A 167 21.41 -11.14 -16.54
N VAL A 168 20.31 -11.57 -15.91
CA VAL A 168 18.98 -11.64 -16.54
C VAL A 168 18.16 -10.35 -16.29
N TYR A 169 18.33 -9.71 -15.13
CA TYR A 169 17.40 -8.69 -14.67
C TYR A 169 18.03 -7.34 -14.31
N LEU A 170 19.16 -7.33 -13.58
CA LEU A 170 19.74 -6.08 -13.07
C LEU A 170 20.73 -5.42 -14.05
N GLY A 171 21.42 -6.21 -14.89
CA GLY A 171 22.58 -5.76 -15.65
C GLY A 171 23.87 -5.69 -14.81
N GLU A 172 25.02 -5.75 -15.49
CA GLU A 172 26.34 -5.84 -14.84
C GLU A 172 26.71 -4.61 -14.00
N HIS A 173 26.15 -3.43 -14.33
CA HIS A 173 26.48 -2.15 -13.70
C HIS A 173 25.48 -1.72 -12.62
N PHE A 174 24.52 -2.57 -12.25
CA PHE A 174 23.54 -2.21 -11.22
C PHE A 174 24.21 -1.97 -9.85
N ARG A 175 23.89 -0.83 -9.23
CA ARG A 175 24.29 -0.45 -7.86
C ARG A 175 23.05 0.02 -7.11
N MET A 176 22.93 -0.40 -5.86
CA MET A 176 21.93 0.08 -4.90
C MET A 176 22.23 1.50 -4.46
#